data_7cf289324ff357b7e395ad000eea99d9
#
_entry.id   7cf289324ff357b7e395ad000eea99d9
#
_cell.length_a   1.000
_cell.length_b   1.000
_cell.length_c   1.000
_cell.angle_alpha   90.00
_cell.angle_beta   90.00
_cell.angle_gamma   90.00
#
_symmetry.space_group_name_H-M   'P 1'
#
loop_
_entity.id
_entity.type
_entity.pdbx_description
1 polymer ?
#
loop_
_entity_poly.entity_id
_entity_poly.type
_entity_poly.pdbx_seq_one_letter_code
_entity_poly.pdbx_strand_id
1 'polypeptide(L)'
;MPLMWAPRAKRVLMIGLGGGSTQKAFQHHYPDIHVDTVEIDPMVAAVAKKFFDVRETPKFKIHISDGRTYLKRHEGEKYDIILLDAYTTSRTGTHIPFHLATQEFFDLAASKLSAEGALGYNVIGTYDGWRADNVGALHRTLSAVFPHVYHFPAAETRNIVFVATRDRVALTVPGVIEKMAKLHELRPKLAPNFNTRIQAVRNQEPQTARQSPVLTDQLTPASGQLGSRSKD
;
A
#
# COMPACT_ATOMS: atom_id res chain seq x y z
N MET A 1 4.22 1.32 8.07
CA MET A 1 5.49 1.81 7.45
C MET A 1 5.34 3.24 6.91
N PRO A 2 4.36 3.62 6.08
CA PRO A 2 4.26 4.98 5.51
C PRO A 2 4.25 6.13 6.52
N LEU A 3 3.83 5.91 7.77
CA LEU A 3 3.89 6.92 8.84
C LEU A 3 5.30 7.51 9.08
N MET A 4 6.38 6.81 8.71
CA MET A 4 7.74 7.38 8.76
C MET A 4 7.91 8.58 7.85
N TRP A 5 7.23 8.58 6.72
CA TRP A 5 7.30 9.68 5.74
C TRP A 5 6.23 10.73 5.98
N ALA A 6 5.08 10.33 6.52
CA ALA A 6 3.98 11.23 6.88
C ALA A 6 3.68 11.16 8.39
N PRO A 7 4.61 11.57 9.29
CA PRO A 7 4.45 11.43 10.74
C PRO A 7 3.30 12.28 11.31
N ARG A 8 2.92 13.35 10.60
CA ARG A 8 1.80 14.23 10.93
C ARG A 8 0.52 13.89 10.19
N ALA A 9 0.43 12.68 9.60
CA ALA A 9 -0.73 12.26 8.83
C ALA A 9 -2.04 12.52 9.59
N LYS A 10 -3.01 13.07 8.87
CA LYS A 10 -4.38 13.33 9.33
C LYS A 10 -5.40 12.56 8.52
N ARG A 11 -5.10 12.23 7.26
CA ARG A 11 -6.01 11.55 6.33
C ARG A 11 -5.32 10.35 5.69
N VAL A 12 -5.94 9.20 5.86
CA VAL A 12 -5.49 7.93 5.26
C VAL A 12 -6.59 7.37 4.39
N LEU A 13 -6.25 7.02 3.16
CA LEU A 13 -7.09 6.17 2.32
C LEU A 13 -6.55 4.74 2.39
N MET A 14 -7.44 3.79 2.57
CA MET A 14 -7.13 2.37 2.43
C MET A 14 -7.98 1.73 1.35
N ILE A 15 -7.35 1.08 0.39
CA ILE A 15 -8.01 0.30 -0.67
C ILE A 15 -7.89 -1.18 -0.32
N GLY A 16 -9.03 -1.78 -0.01
CA GLY A 16 -9.20 -3.10 0.58
C GLY A 16 -9.54 -3.04 2.06
N LEU A 17 -10.51 -3.83 2.48
CA LEU A 17 -10.98 -3.94 3.88
C LEU A 17 -10.60 -5.28 4.49
N GLY A 18 -10.97 -6.38 3.84
CA GLY A 18 -10.84 -7.71 4.42
C GLY A 18 -11.48 -7.81 5.80
N GLY A 19 -10.78 -8.36 6.79
CA GLY A 19 -11.23 -8.41 8.19
C GLY A 19 -11.02 -7.12 8.99
N GLY A 20 -10.57 -6.04 8.37
CA GLY A 20 -10.44 -4.73 8.99
C GLY A 20 -9.30 -4.58 10.01
N SER A 21 -8.30 -5.45 9.99
CA SER A 21 -7.22 -5.43 10.98
C SER A 21 -6.41 -4.14 10.94
N THR A 22 -6.04 -3.67 9.74
CA THR A 22 -5.28 -2.44 9.57
C THR A 22 -6.10 -1.22 10.00
N GLN A 23 -7.38 -1.16 9.63
CA GLN A 23 -8.29 -0.09 10.00
C GLN A 23 -8.48 -0.01 11.53
N LYS A 24 -8.70 -1.15 12.19
CA LYS A 24 -8.80 -1.22 13.65
C LYS A 24 -7.49 -0.80 14.33
N ALA A 25 -6.34 -1.16 13.77
CA ALA A 25 -5.05 -0.71 14.27
C ALA A 25 -4.89 0.83 14.17
N PHE A 26 -5.36 1.44 13.08
CA PHE A 26 -5.39 2.90 12.97
C PHE A 26 -6.32 3.53 14.01
N GLN A 27 -7.54 3.02 14.17
CA GLN A 27 -8.49 3.53 15.18
C GLN A 27 -7.94 3.44 16.60
N HIS A 28 -7.23 2.34 16.90
CA HIS A 28 -6.70 2.11 18.26
C HIS A 28 -5.44 2.92 18.55
N HIS A 29 -4.46 2.91 17.63
CA HIS A 29 -3.15 3.52 17.85
C HIS A 29 -3.07 4.98 17.41
N TYR A 30 -3.92 5.40 16.47
CA TYR A 30 -3.89 6.73 15.86
C TYR A 30 -5.30 7.34 15.75
N PRO A 31 -6.00 7.57 16.89
CA PRO A 31 -7.40 7.98 16.89
C PRO A 31 -7.62 9.42 16.36
N ASP A 32 -6.55 10.18 16.14
CA ASP A 32 -6.57 11.50 15.54
C ASP A 32 -6.66 11.46 14.00
N ILE A 33 -6.38 10.31 13.37
CA ILE A 33 -6.36 10.14 11.92
C ILE A 33 -7.75 9.79 11.40
N HIS A 34 -8.15 10.45 10.31
CA HIS A 34 -9.32 10.07 9.51
C HIS A 34 -8.94 8.97 8.52
N VAL A 35 -9.68 7.88 8.51
CA VAL A 35 -9.44 6.74 7.63
C VAL A 35 -10.66 6.51 6.75
N ASP A 36 -10.50 6.73 5.47
CA ASP A 36 -11.45 6.29 4.44
C ASP A 36 -11.00 4.91 3.94
N THR A 37 -11.88 3.91 4.01
CA THR A 37 -11.61 2.57 3.48
C THR A 37 -12.52 2.29 2.31
N VAL A 38 -11.95 1.87 1.20
CA VAL A 38 -12.70 1.51 -0.01
C VAL A 38 -12.65 0.00 -0.19
N GLU A 39 -13.82 -0.62 -0.23
CA GLU A 39 -14.01 -2.04 -0.45
C GLU A 39 -14.93 -2.26 -1.66
N ILE A 40 -14.52 -3.12 -2.57
CA ILE A 40 -15.30 -3.34 -3.79
C ILE A 40 -16.50 -4.27 -3.55
N ASP A 41 -16.37 -5.19 -2.60
CA ASP A 41 -17.40 -6.20 -2.32
C ASP A 41 -18.23 -5.81 -1.07
N PRO A 42 -19.52 -5.47 -1.23
CA PRO A 42 -20.39 -5.16 -0.10
C PRO A 42 -20.53 -6.33 0.89
N MET A 43 -20.38 -7.56 0.43
CA MET A 43 -20.43 -8.74 1.32
C MET A 43 -19.23 -8.81 2.24
N VAL A 44 -18.02 -8.46 1.75
CA VAL A 44 -16.81 -8.36 2.60
C VAL A 44 -17.03 -7.31 3.70
N ALA A 45 -17.57 -6.15 3.35
CA ALA A 45 -17.88 -5.11 4.34
C ALA A 45 -18.93 -5.57 5.36
N ALA A 46 -19.97 -6.28 4.93
CA ALA A 46 -20.98 -6.85 5.83
C ALA A 46 -20.38 -7.90 6.78
N VAL A 47 -19.55 -8.80 6.28
CA VAL A 47 -18.85 -9.83 7.07
C VAL A 47 -17.87 -9.17 8.05
N ALA A 48 -17.11 -8.16 7.63
CA ALA A 48 -16.19 -7.42 8.49
C ALA A 48 -16.93 -6.78 9.67
N LYS A 49 -18.07 -6.14 9.42
CA LYS A 49 -18.92 -5.56 10.48
C LYS A 49 -19.52 -6.63 11.41
N LYS A 50 -19.99 -7.74 10.85
CA LYS A 50 -20.72 -8.77 11.61
C LYS A 50 -19.81 -9.68 12.45
N PHE A 51 -18.65 -10.07 11.93
CA PHE A 51 -17.82 -11.13 12.52
C PHE A 51 -16.44 -10.63 13.00
N PHE A 52 -15.98 -9.47 12.54
CA PHE A 52 -14.66 -8.94 12.87
C PHE A 52 -14.70 -7.64 13.65
N ASP A 53 -15.86 -7.25 14.18
CA ASP A 53 -16.07 -6.06 15.01
C ASP A 53 -15.56 -4.76 14.35
N VAL A 54 -15.69 -4.68 13.02
CA VAL A 54 -15.38 -3.45 12.29
C VAL A 54 -16.54 -2.48 12.44
N ARG A 55 -16.27 -1.30 13.02
CA ARG A 55 -17.28 -0.27 13.29
C ARG A 55 -16.88 1.04 12.64
N GLU A 56 -17.83 1.63 11.92
CA GLU A 56 -17.65 2.99 11.41
C GLU A 56 -17.78 4.01 12.55
N THR A 57 -17.02 5.08 12.44
CA THR A 57 -17.04 6.23 13.34
C THR A 57 -17.02 7.52 12.51
N PRO A 58 -17.15 8.71 13.12
CA PRO A 58 -16.97 9.95 12.38
C PRO A 58 -15.62 10.06 11.65
N LYS A 59 -14.58 9.38 12.18
CA LYS A 59 -13.22 9.39 11.60
C LYS A 59 -12.86 8.11 10.82
N PHE A 60 -13.73 7.13 10.77
CA PHE A 60 -13.51 5.90 10.03
C PHE A 60 -14.75 5.58 9.19
N LYS A 61 -14.62 5.64 7.87
CA LYS A 61 -15.70 5.40 6.93
C LYS A 61 -15.36 4.27 5.98
N ILE A 62 -16.39 3.51 5.59
CA ILE A 62 -16.30 2.47 4.58
C ILE A 62 -17.10 2.91 3.36
N HIS A 63 -16.48 2.89 2.20
CA HIS A 63 -17.07 3.23 0.90
C HIS A 63 -17.09 1.97 0.03
N ILE A 64 -18.28 1.59 -0.46
CA ILE A 64 -18.43 0.47 -1.39
C ILE A 64 -18.18 0.99 -2.80
N SER A 65 -16.98 0.70 -3.32
CA SER A 65 -16.56 1.15 -4.65
C SER A 65 -15.31 0.39 -5.10
N ASP A 66 -15.02 0.39 -6.39
CA ASP A 66 -13.69 0.11 -6.90
C ASP A 66 -12.71 1.22 -6.47
N GLY A 67 -11.51 0.83 -6.02
CA GLY A 67 -10.51 1.76 -5.46
C GLY A 67 -10.03 2.82 -6.45
N ARG A 68 -9.82 2.45 -7.72
CA ARG A 68 -9.40 3.40 -8.76
C ARG A 68 -10.53 4.35 -9.13
N THR A 69 -11.74 3.85 -9.21
CA THR A 69 -12.94 4.66 -9.46
C THR A 69 -13.18 5.65 -8.33
N TYR A 70 -13.02 5.22 -7.09
CA TYR A 70 -13.12 6.10 -5.91
C TYR A 70 -12.10 7.25 -6.00
N LEU A 71 -10.81 6.92 -6.23
CA LEU A 71 -9.76 7.93 -6.36
C LEU A 71 -10.03 8.92 -7.50
N LYS A 72 -10.54 8.46 -8.65
CA LYS A 72 -10.88 9.34 -9.77
C LYS A 72 -11.94 10.37 -9.39
N ARG A 73 -12.96 9.97 -8.62
CA ARG A 73 -14.09 10.80 -8.20
C ARG A 73 -13.79 11.65 -6.96
N HIS A 74 -12.69 11.37 -6.26
CA HIS A 74 -12.35 12.09 -5.05
C HIS A 74 -11.90 13.52 -5.35
N GLU A 75 -12.68 14.50 -4.92
CA GLU A 75 -12.40 15.95 -5.08
C GLU A 75 -12.09 16.64 -3.75
N GLY A 76 -12.06 15.87 -2.65
CA GLY A 76 -11.79 16.38 -1.31
C GLY A 76 -10.31 16.67 -1.04
N GLU A 77 -10.00 16.89 0.22
CA GLU A 77 -8.61 17.08 0.68
C GLU A 77 -7.74 15.88 0.32
N LYS A 78 -6.47 16.17 0.00
CA LYS A 78 -5.49 15.13 -0.31
C LYS A 78 -5.24 14.21 0.88
N TYR A 79 -4.86 12.98 0.59
CA TYR A 79 -4.46 11.99 1.58
C TYR A 79 -2.98 12.12 1.93
N ASP A 80 -2.65 11.96 3.20
CA ASP A 80 -1.25 11.90 3.64
C ASP A 80 -0.68 10.49 3.44
N ILE A 81 -1.55 9.49 3.49
CA ILE A 81 -1.17 8.10 3.23
C ILE A 81 -2.25 7.44 2.38
N ILE A 82 -1.83 6.74 1.34
CA ILE A 82 -2.68 5.82 0.59
C ILE A 82 -2.13 4.41 0.80
N LEU A 83 -2.96 3.50 1.31
CA LEU A 83 -2.62 2.09 1.52
C LEU A 83 -3.36 1.20 0.53
N LEU A 84 -2.63 0.31 -0.10
CA LEU A 84 -3.16 -0.70 -1.00
C LEU A 84 -2.99 -2.09 -0.38
N ASP A 85 -4.10 -2.75 -0.09
CA ASP A 85 -4.16 -4.12 0.43
C ASP A 85 -5.36 -4.86 -0.18
N ALA A 86 -5.51 -4.72 -1.49
CA ALA A 86 -6.61 -5.29 -2.27
C ALA A 86 -6.12 -6.49 -3.10
N TYR A 87 -6.83 -7.59 -2.98
CA TYR A 87 -6.54 -8.82 -3.71
C TYR A 87 -7.83 -9.40 -4.30
N THR A 88 -7.68 -10.09 -5.43
CA THR A 88 -8.71 -10.95 -6.01
C THR A 88 -8.29 -12.41 -5.89
N THR A 89 -9.25 -13.28 -5.59
CA THR A 89 -9.01 -14.72 -5.52
C THR A 89 -9.67 -15.39 -6.72
N SER A 90 -8.92 -16.23 -7.42
CA SER A 90 -9.37 -17.05 -8.52
C SER A 90 -9.04 -18.53 -8.25
N ARG A 91 -9.40 -19.42 -9.18
CA ARG A 91 -9.01 -20.83 -9.11
C ARG A 91 -7.49 -21.04 -9.12
N THR A 92 -6.74 -20.08 -9.62
CA THR A 92 -5.26 -20.11 -9.72
C THR A 92 -4.57 -19.45 -8.52
N GLY A 93 -5.32 -18.93 -7.55
CA GLY A 93 -4.79 -18.33 -6.32
C GLY A 93 -5.21 -16.88 -6.10
N THR A 94 -4.49 -16.22 -5.19
CA THR A 94 -4.70 -14.81 -4.84
C THR A 94 -3.76 -13.93 -5.65
N HIS A 95 -4.31 -12.91 -6.30
CA HIS A 95 -3.61 -12.02 -7.22
C HIS A 95 -3.90 -10.56 -6.93
N ILE A 96 -2.97 -9.70 -7.31
CA ILE A 96 -3.16 -8.25 -7.32
C ILE A 96 -4.08 -7.88 -8.49
N PRO A 97 -5.14 -7.07 -8.28
CA PRO A 97 -5.94 -6.52 -9.38
C PRO A 97 -5.04 -5.66 -10.28
N PHE A 98 -4.93 -6.03 -11.57
CA PHE A 98 -3.97 -5.38 -12.47
C PHE A 98 -4.20 -3.86 -12.58
N HIS A 99 -5.45 -3.42 -12.65
CA HIS A 99 -5.81 -2.00 -12.76
C HIS A 99 -5.41 -1.14 -11.54
N LEU A 100 -4.97 -1.77 -10.43
CA LEU A 100 -4.39 -1.14 -9.24
C LEU A 100 -2.85 -1.26 -9.19
N ALA A 101 -2.22 -1.71 -10.27
CA ALA A 101 -0.78 -1.93 -10.36
C ALA A 101 -0.12 -1.22 -11.54
N THR A 102 -0.87 -0.43 -12.31
CA THR A 102 -0.38 0.28 -13.51
C THR A 102 0.19 1.65 -13.19
N GLN A 103 1.05 2.15 -14.07
CA GLN A 103 1.62 3.49 -13.95
C GLN A 103 0.52 4.54 -13.87
N GLU A 104 -0.52 4.45 -14.69
CA GLU A 104 -1.65 5.38 -14.71
C GLU A 104 -2.42 5.38 -13.39
N PHE A 105 -2.52 4.22 -12.73
CA PHE A 105 -3.11 4.17 -11.39
C PHE A 105 -2.20 4.84 -10.36
N PHE A 106 -0.89 4.62 -10.42
CA PHE A 106 0.04 5.25 -9.47
C PHE A 106 0.18 6.76 -9.70
N ASP A 107 0.10 7.25 -10.94
CA ASP A 107 0.02 8.68 -11.25
C ASP A 107 -1.25 9.29 -10.63
N LEU A 108 -2.39 8.62 -10.77
CA LEU A 108 -3.63 9.02 -10.12
C LEU A 108 -3.47 9.05 -8.59
N ALA A 109 -2.94 8.01 -7.98
CA ALA A 109 -2.71 7.94 -6.55
C ALA A 109 -1.76 9.05 -6.07
N ALA A 110 -0.65 9.28 -6.79
CA ALA A 110 0.29 10.36 -6.51
C ALA A 110 -0.37 11.74 -6.59
N SER A 111 -1.29 11.95 -7.54
CA SER A 111 -2.04 13.21 -7.66
C SER A 111 -2.97 13.49 -6.46
N LYS A 112 -3.41 12.44 -5.75
CA LYS A 112 -4.29 12.53 -4.57
C LYS A 112 -3.52 12.51 -3.25
N LEU A 113 -2.20 12.34 -3.27
CA LEU A 113 -1.33 12.47 -2.10
C LEU A 113 -0.98 13.93 -1.80
N SER A 114 -0.86 14.27 -0.53
CA SER A 114 -0.28 15.53 -0.07
C SER A 114 1.22 15.61 -0.45
N ALA A 115 1.82 16.80 -0.31
CA ALA A 115 3.22 17.01 -0.72
C ALA A 115 4.21 16.08 0.00
N GLU A 116 3.98 15.81 1.28
CA GLU A 116 4.78 14.89 2.10
C GLU A 116 4.15 13.49 2.19
N GLY A 117 3.16 13.21 1.33
CA GLY A 117 2.40 11.96 1.38
C GLY A 117 3.19 10.77 0.91
N ALA A 118 2.78 9.58 1.39
CA ALA A 118 3.37 8.31 1.02
C ALA A 118 2.32 7.26 0.62
N LEU A 119 2.66 6.46 -0.38
CA LEU A 119 1.86 5.29 -0.77
C LEU A 119 2.47 4.04 -0.16
N GLY A 120 1.65 3.22 0.48
CA GLY A 120 2.02 1.89 0.96
C GLY A 120 1.30 0.81 0.17
N TYR A 121 2.02 -0.20 -0.31
CA TYR A 121 1.42 -1.33 -1.03
C TYR A 121 1.84 -2.65 -0.40
N ASN A 122 0.89 -3.39 0.15
CA ASN A 122 1.13 -4.75 0.61
C ASN A 122 1.08 -5.71 -0.58
N VAL A 123 2.18 -6.41 -0.84
CA VAL A 123 2.34 -7.27 -2.00
C VAL A 123 2.68 -8.68 -1.56
N ILE A 124 1.93 -9.68 -2.03
CA ILE A 124 2.29 -11.09 -1.89
C ILE A 124 3.34 -11.40 -2.94
N GLY A 125 4.59 -11.54 -2.53
CA GLY A 125 5.72 -11.77 -3.43
C GLY A 125 6.98 -12.15 -2.68
N THR A 126 7.99 -12.54 -3.43
CA THR A 126 9.32 -12.89 -2.94
C THR A 126 10.37 -12.21 -3.80
N TYR A 127 11.60 -12.05 -3.31
CA TYR A 127 12.69 -11.52 -4.14
C TYR A 127 13.26 -12.55 -5.11
N ASP A 128 13.02 -13.83 -4.81
CA ASP A 128 13.52 -14.97 -5.59
C ASP A 128 12.35 -15.86 -6.02
N GLY A 129 12.56 -16.63 -7.10
CA GLY A 129 11.58 -17.57 -7.64
C GLY A 129 10.50 -16.89 -8.50
N TRP A 130 9.48 -17.65 -8.86
CA TRP A 130 8.45 -17.24 -9.84
C TRP A 130 7.61 -16.02 -9.46
N ARG A 131 7.53 -15.66 -8.17
CA ARG A 131 6.82 -14.46 -7.70
C ARG A 131 7.71 -13.21 -7.64
N ALA A 132 9.00 -13.37 -7.91
CA ALA A 132 9.94 -12.25 -7.94
C ALA A 132 9.67 -11.29 -9.11
N ASP A 133 9.12 -11.81 -10.22
CA ASP A 133 8.76 -11.01 -11.39
C ASP A 133 7.71 -9.94 -11.04
N ASN A 134 6.72 -10.28 -10.19
CA ASN A 134 5.72 -9.32 -9.73
C ASN A 134 6.32 -8.23 -8.85
N VAL A 135 7.25 -8.59 -7.98
CA VAL A 135 7.97 -7.65 -7.11
C VAL A 135 8.81 -6.70 -7.95
N GLY A 136 9.53 -7.22 -8.95
CA GLY A 136 10.31 -6.42 -9.88
C GLY A 136 9.46 -5.48 -10.73
N ALA A 137 8.37 -5.97 -11.31
CA ALA A 137 7.48 -5.18 -12.15
C ALA A 137 6.79 -4.05 -11.34
N LEU A 138 6.32 -4.34 -10.13
CA LEU A 138 5.74 -3.33 -9.25
C LEU A 138 6.76 -2.30 -8.80
N HIS A 139 7.99 -2.72 -8.42
CA HIS A 139 9.05 -1.77 -8.10
C HIS A 139 9.31 -0.82 -9.27
N ARG A 140 9.50 -1.37 -10.47
CA ARG A 140 9.77 -0.57 -11.66
C ARG A 140 8.63 0.39 -12.00
N THR A 141 7.39 -0.08 -11.87
CA THR A 141 6.21 0.76 -12.14
C THR A 141 6.05 1.88 -11.10
N LEU A 142 6.25 1.58 -9.82
CA LEU A 142 6.25 2.61 -8.77
C LEU A 142 7.37 3.63 -8.96
N SER A 143 8.58 3.16 -9.35
CA SER A 143 9.74 4.03 -9.59
C SER A 143 9.60 4.91 -10.84
N ALA A 144 8.69 4.59 -11.76
CA ALA A 144 8.35 5.48 -12.87
C ALA A 144 7.53 6.71 -12.42
N VAL A 145 6.90 6.64 -11.24
CA VAL A 145 6.03 7.71 -10.72
C VAL A 145 6.61 8.39 -9.49
N PHE A 146 7.25 7.63 -8.61
CA PHE A 146 7.78 8.12 -7.34
C PHE A 146 9.31 8.17 -7.36
N PRO A 147 9.93 9.25 -6.84
CA PRO A 147 11.38 9.37 -6.77
C PRO A 147 12.07 8.25 -6.00
N HIS A 148 11.42 7.76 -4.93
CA HIS A 148 11.98 6.71 -4.08
C HIS A 148 10.95 5.65 -3.70
N VAL A 149 11.37 4.40 -3.81
CA VAL A 149 10.59 3.21 -3.45
C VAL A 149 11.40 2.36 -2.47
N TYR A 150 10.82 2.07 -1.32
CA TYR A 150 11.41 1.26 -0.25
C TYR A 150 10.62 -0.02 -0.07
N HIS A 151 11.30 -1.07 0.38
CA HIS A 151 10.70 -2.37 0.62
C HIS A 151 10.87 -2.77 2.07
N PHE A 152 9.82 -3.37 2.63
CA PHE A 152 9.79 -3.93 3.98
C PHE A 152 9.32 -5.38 3.88
N PRO A 153 10.24 -6.35 3.72
CA PRO A 153 9.86 -7.75 3.71
C PRO A 153 9.34 -8.17 5.08
N ALA A 154 8.26 -8.95 5.09
CA ALA A 154 7.77 -9.56 6.30
C ALA A 154 8.63 -10.78 6.67
N ALA A 155 8.92 -10.96 7.96
CA ALA A 155 9.79 -12.05 8.43
C ALA A 155 9.13 -13.43 8.30
N GLU A 156 7.81 -13.51 8.53
CA GLU A 156 7.09 -14.79 8.68
C GLU A 156 6.13 -15.09 7.52
N THR A 157 5.94 -14.14 6.62
CA THR A 157 5.01 -14.28 5.49
C THR A 157 5.72 -13.93 4.18
N ARG A 158 5.13 -14.34 3.06
CA ARG A 158 5.62 -13.97 1.73
C ARG A 158 5.08 -12.58 1.30
N ASN A 159 5.02 -11.64 2.23
CA ASN A 159 4.56 -10.28 1.94
C ASN A 159 5.74 -9.32 1.93
N ILE A 160 5.70 -8.38 1.01
CA ILE A 160 6.60 -7.25 0.93
C ILE A 160 5.74 -5.99 0.92
N VAL A 161 5.95 -5.10 1.89
CA VAL A 161 5.29 -3.80 1.86
C VAL A 161 6.20 -2.82 1.12
N PHE A 162 5.75 -2.34 -0.02
CA PHE A 162 6.37 -1.22 -0.70
C PHE A 162 5.94 0.10 -0.05
N VAL A 163 6.86 1.03 0.07
CA VAL A 163 6.56 2.42 0.42
C VAL A 163 7.16 3.31 -0.65
N ALA A 164 6.29 3.98 -1.40
CA ALA A 164 6.68 4.93 -2.43
C ALA A 164 6.45 6.36 -1.92
N THR A 165 7.43 7.24 -2.07
CA THR A 165 7.42 8.57 -1.48
C THR A 165 7.80 9.64 -2.50
N ARG A 166 7.39 10.87 -2.22
CA ARG A 166 7.75 12.06 -2.99
C ARG A 166 8.96 12.80 -2.42
N ASP A 167 9.61 12.25 -1.39
CA ASP A 167 10.86 12.81 -0.85
C ASP A 167 11.88 12.99 -1.97
N ARG A 168 12.60 14.10 -1.96
CA ARG A 168 13.65 14.38 -2.96
C ARG A 168 14.97 13.71 -2.64
N VAL A 169 15.17 13.31 -1.39
CA VAL A 169 16.41 12.73 -0.90
C VAL A 169 16.18 11.27 -0.56
N ALA A 170 17.04 10.40 -1.06
CA ALA A 170 17.00 8.98 -0.74
C ALA A 170 17.24 8.74 0.75
N LEU A 171 16.52 7.78 1.31
CA LEU A 171 16.69 7.40 2.70
C LEU A 171 18.05 6.72 2.91
N THR A 172 18.85 7.28 3.81
CA THR A 172 20.09 6.69 4.30
C THR A 172 19.87 6.04 5.66
N VAL A 173 20.81 5.23 6.13
CA VAL A 173 20.73 4.64 7.49
C VAL A 173 20.58 5.72 8.58
N PRO A 174 21.39 6.80 8.61
CA PRO A 174 21.15 7.92 9.53
C PRO A 174 19.78 8.55 9.35
N GLY A 175 19.32 8.73 8.12
CA GLY A 175 18.00 9.28 7.82
C GLY A 175 16.83 8.41 8.33
N VAL A 176 17.01 7.07 8.38
CA VAL A 176 16.03 6.18 9.04
C VAL A 176 15.93 6.52 10.52
N ILE A 177 17.07 6.66 11.20
CA ILE A 177 17.13 6.97 12.64
C ILE A 177 16.48 8.31 12.91
N GLU A 178 16.78 9.33 12.12
CA GLU A 178 16.20 10.67 12.25
C GLU A 178 14.67 10.65 12.05
N LYS A 179 14.19 10.01 10.98
CA LYS A 179 12.74 9.86 10.72
C LYS A 179 12.04 9.10 11.84
N MET A 180 12.69 8.08 12.40
CA MET A 180 12.16 7.33 13.54
C MET A 180 12.08 8.17 14.81
N ALA A 181 13.14 8.92 15.13
CA ALA A 181 13.15 9.83 16.29
C ALA A 181 12.01 10.84 16.17
N LYS A 182 11.86 11.48 15.00
CA LYS A 182 10.77 12.42 14.73
C LYS A 182 9.39 11.77 14.82
N LEU A 183 9.24 10.54 14.34
CA LEU A 183 7.98 9.81 14.46
C LEU A 183 7.64 9.51 15.92
N HIS A 184 8.60 9.08 16.74
CA HIS A 184 8.39 8.84 18.17
C HIS A 184 8.05 10.12 18.95
N GLU A 185 8.66 11.25 18.59
CA GLU A 185 8.33 12.56 19.17
C GLU A 185 6.86 12.93 18.90
N LEU A 186 6.43 12.78 17.67
CA LEU A 186 5.07 13.17 17.24
C LEU A 186 4.01 12.12 17.58
N ARG A 187 4.40 10.85 17.68
CA ARG A 187 3.53 9.69 17.94
C ARG A 187 4.19 8.72 18.92
N PRO A 188 4.16 9.03 20.23
CA PRO A 188 4.86 8.20 21.23
C PRO A 188 4.27 6.79 21.38
N LYS A 189 3.01 6.58 20.97
CA LYS A 189 2.35 5.26 21.01
C LYS A 189 2.29 4.68 19.60
N LEU A 190 3.37 4.04 19.16
CA LEU A 190 3.40 3.30 17.90
C LEU A 190 2.78 1.91 18.05
N ALA A 191 2.27 1.38 16.93
CA ALA A 191 1.81 -0.01 16.90
C ALA A 191 2.92 -1.00 17.27
N PRO A 192 2.61 -2.12 17.94
CA PRO A 192 3.59 -3.15 18.27
C PRO A 192 4.44 -3.57 17.07
N ASN A 193 5.70 -3.91 17.32
CA ASN A 193 6.68 -4.34 16.30
C ASN A 193 7.02 -3.30 15.20
N PHE A 194 6.56 -2.05 15.33
CA PHE A 194 6.84 -1.02 14.34
C PHE A 194 8.36 -0.81 14.18
N ASN A 195 9.09 -0.69 15.30
CA ASN A 195 10.54 -0.49 15.31
C ASN A 195 11.31 -1.66 14.68
N THR A 196 10.94 -2.89 15.01
CA THR A 196 11.57 -4.10 14.44
C THR A 196 11.36 -4.18 12.93
N ARG A 197 10.15 -3.84 12.46
CA ARG A 197 9.84 -3.89 11.02
C ARG A 197 10.57 -2.82 10.21
N ILE A 198 10.86 -1.68 10.80
CA ILE A 198 11.60 -0.61 10.13
C ILE A 198 13.06 -0.98 9.88
N GLN A 199 13.67 -1.74 10.76
CA GLN A 199 15.05 -2.22 10.58
C GLN A 199 15.22 -3.15 9.37
N ALA A 200 14.12 -3.73 8.87
CA ALA A 200 14.11 -4.56 7.66
C ALA A 200 14.04 -3.76 6.36
N VAL A 201 14.10 -2.42 6.41
CA VAL A 201 14.02 -1.56 5.22
C VAL A 201 15.09 -1.91 4.20
N ARG A 202 14.68 -1.98 2.94
CA ARG A 202 15.56 -2.11 1.77
C ARG A 202 15.24 -0.99 0.79
N ASN A 203 16.28 -0.38 0.24
CA ASN A 203 16.21 0.65 -0.79
C ASN A 203 16.84 0.21 -2.12
N GLN A 204 17.37 -1.01 -2.16
CA GLN A 204 17.99 -1.56 -3.37
C GLN A 204 16.90 -2.08 -4.32
N GLU A 205 17.10 -1.80 -5.59
CA GLU A 205 16.25 -2.33 -6.66
C GLU A 205 16.26 -3.87 -6.64
N PRO A 206 15.07 -4.54 -6.68
CA PRO A 206 15.01 -5.99 -6.84
C PRO A 206 15.69 -6.42 -8.14
N GLN A 207 16.41 -7.55 -8.11
CA GLN A 207 17.16 -8.02 -9.29
C GLN A 207 16.26 -8.19 -10.53
N THR A 208 15.03 -8.65 -10.34
CA THR A 208 14.06 -8.84 -11.41
C THR A 208 13.52 -7.53 -12.00
N ALA A 209 13.64 -6.40 -11.30
CA ALA A 209 13.09 -5.12 -11.77
C ALA A 209 13.76 -4.66 -13.09
N ARG A 210 15.04 -4.93 -13.27
CA ARG A 210 15.77 -4.54 -14.50
C ARG A 210 15.23 -5.19 -15.78
N GLN A 211 14.65 -6.39 -15.65
CA GLN A 211 14.10 -7.16 -16.77
C GLN A 211 12.57 -7.05 -16.85
N SER A 212 11.94 -6.45 -15.85
CA SER A 212 10.50 -6.32 -15.77
C SER A 212 10.01 -5.11 -16.58
N PRO A 213 8.84 -5.20 -17.22
CA PRO A 213 8.22 -4.04 -17.86
C PRO A 213 7.68 -3.06 -16.80
N VAL A 214 7.49 -1.81 -17.20
CA VAL A 214 6.57 -0.89 -16.53
C VAL A 214 5.16 -1.35 -16.88
N LEU A 215 4.33 -1.59 -15.87
CA LEU A 215 2.94 -2.00 -16.07
C LEU A 215 2.10 -0.79 -16.46
N THR A 216 1.40 -0.89 -17.57
CA THR A 216 0.49 0.16 -18.08
C THR A 216 -0.89 -0.42 -18.34
N ASP A 217 -1.90 0.43 -18.43
CA ASP A 217 -3.27 -0.02 -18.74
C ASP A 217 -3.37 -0.78 -20.09
N GLN A 218 -2.42 -0.52 -21.01
CA GLN A 218 -2.35 -1.20 -22.30
C GLN A 218 -1.75 -2.61 -22.24
N LEU A 219 -0.95 -2.90 -21.21
CA LEU A 219 -0.30 -4.21 -20.98
C LEU A 219 -1.15 -5.14 -20.13
N THR A 220 -2.44 -4.88 -20.00
CA THR A 220 -3.33 -5.67 -19.14
C THR A 220 -3.34 -7.13 -19.59
N PRO A 221 -2.96 -8.09 -18.72
CA PRO A 221 -3.08 -9.51 -19.05
C PRO A 221 -4.54 -9.88 -19.31
N ALA A 222 -4.79 -10.85 -20.19
CA ALA A 222 -6.15 -11.32 -20.49
C ALA A 222 -6.94 -11.77 -19.24
N SER A 223 -6.24 -12.19 -18.18
CA SER A 223 -6.82 -12.54 -16.88
C SER A 223 -7.17 -11.33 -16.00
N GLY A 224 -6.75 -10.12 -16.33
CA GLY A 224 -6.88 -8.92 -15.48
C GLY A 224 -6.09 -9.03 -14.16
N GLN A 225 -5.15 -9.98 -14.03
CA GLN A 225 -4.45 -10.29 -12.79
C GLN A 225 -2.93 -10.30 -13.03
N LEU A 226 -2.20 -9.65 -12.13
CA LEU A 226 -0.75 -9.68 -12.15
C LEU A 226 -0.24 -11.06 -11.69
N GLY A 227 0.63 -11.70 -12.48
CA GLY A 227 1.28 -12.95 -12.12
C GLY A 227 0.54 -14.23 -12.51
N SER A 228 -0.53 -14.15 -13.29
CA SER A 228 -1.08 -15.35 -13.94
C SER A 228 -0.19 -15.71 -15.15
N ARG A 229 0.65 -16.73 -15.03
CA ARG A 229 1.23 -17.36 -16.23
C ARG A 229 0.10 -18.09 -16.95
N SER A 230 -0.10 -17.79 -18.25
CA SER A 230 -0.77 -18.73 -19.14
C SER A 230 0.06 -20.02 -19.09
N LYS A 231 -0.57 -21.14 -18.75
CA LYS A 231 0.02 -22.45 -19.04
C LYS A 231 -0.15 -22.63 -20.54
N ASP A 232 0.89 -22.34 -21.30
CA ASP A 232 1.08 -22.95 -22.60
C ASP A 232 1.57 -24.38 -22.42
#